data_43ba52139d17393169b97568290c9105
#
_entry.id   43ba52139d17393169b97568290c9105
#
_cell.length_a   1.000
_cell.length_b   1.000
_cell.length_c   1.000
_cell.angle_alpha   90.00
_cell.angle_beta   90.00
_cell.angle_gamma   90.00
#
_symmetry.space_group_name_H-M   'P 1'
#
loop_
_entity.id
_entity.type
_entity.pdbx_description
1 polymer ?
#
loop_
_entity_poly.entity_id
_entity_poly.type
_entity_poly.pdbx_seq_one_letter_code
_entity_poly.pdbx_strand_id
1 'polypeptide(L)'
;MYQYTDFDKNFIKLRAAQYREQLGRHLGGTLSNEEFLPLRLQNGWYVQRYAPMLRIAVPYGEISSAQLRVLAKIAREYDQPSDELFAQARATQDALGPVALPGGGSVHSRLTTGYGHFTTRQNVQFNWIPLSRSADVMDLLASVDMHGIQTSGNCIRNITTDELAGIAPDEIADPRPFAEILRQWSTLHPEFAFLPRKF
;
A
#
# COMPACT_ATOMS: atom_id res chain seq x y z
N MET A 1 -10.72 6.62 -16.54
CA MET A 1 -9.78 6.74 -15.39
C MET A 1 -10.37 7.72 -14.39
N TYR A 2 -10.35 7.38 -13.11
CA TYR A 2 -10.87 8.23 -12.05
C TYR A 2 -10.09 9.54 -11.94
N GLN A 3 -10.76 10.57 -11.44
CA GLN A 3 -10.14 11.85 -11.16
C GLN A 3 -10.44 12.25 -9.72
N TYR A 4 -9.40 12.49 -8.94
CA TYR A 4 -9.55 13.07 -7.63
C TYR A 4 -9.97 14.53 -7.72
N THR A 5 -10.90 14.94 -6.85
CA THR A 5 -11.28 16.34 -6.68
C THR A 5 -10.13 17.12 -6.03
N ASP A 6 -10.20 18.45 -6.09
CA ASP A 6 -9.19 19.28 -5.39
C ASP A 6 -9.23 19.07 -3.88
N PHE A 7 -10.40 18.76 -3.31
CA PHE A 7 -10.52 18.35 -1.91
C PHE A 7 -9.71 17.08 -1.63
N ASP A 8 -9.88 16.04 -2.41
CA ASP A 8 -9.15 14.77 -2.27
C ASP A 8 -7.64 14.99 -2.36
N LYS A 9 -7.18 15.73 -3.37
CA LYS A 9 -5.76 16.02 -3.60
C LYS A 9 -5.13 16.77 -2.42
N ASN A 10 -5.83 17.78 -1.90
CA ASN A 10 -5.38 18.54 -0.75
C ASN A 10 -5.36 17.68 0.51
N PHE A 11 -6.36 16.82 0.69
CA PHE A 11 -6.40 15.89 1.83
C PHE A 11 -5.25 14.88 1.78
N ILE A 12 -4.95 14.30 0.62
CA ILE A 12 -3.84 13.36 0.44
C ILE A 12 -2.50 14.03 0.84
N LYS A 13 -2.26 15.26 0.38
CA LYS A 13 -1.06 16.04 0.74
C LYS A 13 -1.00 16.34 2.24
N LEU A 14 -2.14 16.72 2.83
CA LEU A 14 -2.24 16.95 4.28
C LEU A 14 -1.91 15.67 5.06
N ARG A 15 -2.43 14.53 4.63
CA ARG A 15 -2.14 13.23 5.27
C ARG A 15 -0.65 12.85 5.15
N ALA A 16 -0.01 13.11 4.03
CA ALA A 16 1.43 12.89 3.88
C ALA A 16 2.24 13.79 4.84
N ALA A 17 1.88 15.06 4.95
CA ALA A 17 2.53 16.00 5.88
C ALA A 17 2.33 15.60 7.37
N GLN A 18 1.11 15.22 7.75
CA GLN A 18 0.81 14.69 9.09
C GLN A 18 1.61 13.43 9.41
N TYR A 19 1.69 12.52 8.46
CA TYR A 19 2.47 11.29 8.63
C TYR A 19 3.95 11.60 8.82
N ARG A 20 4.52 12.54 8.07
CA ARG A 20 5.91 13.00 8.22
C ARG A 20 6.19 13.55 9.63
N GLU A 21 5.30 14.35 10.17
CA GLU A 21 5.41 14.86 11.54
C GLU A 21 5.33 13.73 12.57
N GLN A 22 4.36 12.83 12.44
CA GLN A 22 4.18 11.68 13.32
C GLN A 22 5.39 10.74 13.28
N LEU A 23 5.93 10.45 12.09
CA LEU A 23 7.15 9.67 11.92
C LEU A 23 8.35 10.36 12.58
N GLY A 24 8.51 11.66 12.40
CA GLY A 24 9.59 12.44 13.04
C GLY A 24 9.54 12.35 14.56
N ARG A 25 8.35 12.47 15.16
CA ARG A 25 8.14 12.27 16.61
C ARG A 25 8.46 10.85 17.06
N HIS A 26 8.04 9.85 16.28
CA HIS A 26 8.33 8.46 16.58
C HIS A 26 9.84 8.16 16.53
N LEU A 27 10.53 8.57 15.48
CA LEU A 27 11.98 8.38 15.36
C LEU A 27 12.77 9.19 16.40
N GLY A 28 12.24 10.34 16.83
CA GLY A 28 12.78 11.15 17.90
C GLY A 28 12.44 10.68 19.33
N GLY A 29 11.70 9.57 19.46
CA GLY A 29 11.35 8.97 20.76
C GLY A 29 10.23 9.67 21.53
N THR A 30 9.56 10.69 20.95
CA THR A 30 8.44 11.40 21.58
C THR A 30 7.07 10.81 21.27
N LEU A 31 7.01 9.79 20.42
CA LEU A 31 5.82 9.02 20.10
C LEU A 31 6.18 7.52 20.17
N SER A 32 5.55 6.79 21.08
CA SER A 32 5.82 5.36 21.29
C SER A 32 5.40 4.49 20.09
N ASN A 33 5.85 3.23 20.05
CA ASN A 33 5.42 2.28 19.04
C ASN A 33 3.91 2.03 19.07
N GLU A 34 3.32 1.95 20.25
CA GLU A 34 1.90 1.70 20.49
C GLU A 34 1.04 2.85 19.97
N GLU A 35 1.46 4.08 20.22
CA GLU A 35 0.78 5.30 19.74
C GLU A 35 0.94 5.48 18.23
N PHE A 36 2.14 5.19 17.68
CA PHE A 36 2.39 5.30 16.24
C PHE A 36 1.73 4.18 15.41
N LEU A 37 1.48 3.02 16.01
CA LEU A 37 0.90 1.85 15.31
C LEU A 37 -0.42 2.18 14.58
N PRO A 38 -1.48 2.72 15.21
CA PRO A 38 -2.71 3.05 14.51
C PRO A 38 -2.50 4.13 13.42
N LEU A 39 -1.64 5.10 13.65
CA LEU A 39 -1.38 6.20 12.72
C LEU A 39 -0.71 5.71 11.43
N ARG A 40 0.30 4.84 11.53
CA ARG A 40 0.95 4.28 10.35
C ARG A 40 0.07 3.29 9.61
N LEU A 41 -0.72 2.47 10.33
CA LEU A 41 -1.64 1.51 9.71
C LEU A 41 -2.68 2.22 8.84
N GLN A 42 -3.24 3.35 9.28
CA GLN A 42 -4.18 4.15 8.48
C GLN A 42 -3.59 4.63 7.16
N ASN A 43 -2.27 4.77 7.09
CA ASN A 43 -1.54 5.18 5.90
C ASN A 43 -0.96 3.99 5.10
N GLY A 44 -1.37 2.76 5.39
CA GLY A 44 -0.97 1.56 4.67
C GLY A 44 0.37 0.96 5.08
N TRP A 45 0.97 1.45 6.19
CA TRP A 45 2.27 0.99 6.67
C TRP A 45 2.14 -0.10 7.73
N TYR A 46 2.72 -1.26 7.42
CA TYR A 46 2.85 -2.39 8.34
C TYR A 46 4.32 -2.62 8.67
N VAL A 47 4.65 -2.80 9.94
CA VAL A 47 5.96 -3.32 10.32
C VAL A 47 5.82 -4.82 10.52
N GLN A 48 6.33 -5.57 9.55
CA GLN A 48 6.44 -7.02 9.62
C GLN A 48 7.77 -7.39 10.27
N ARG A 49 7.97 -8.70 10.54
CA ARG A 49 9.10 -9.20 11.32
C ARG A 49 10.47 -8.69 10.82
N TYR A 50 10.65 -8.59 9.50
CA TYR A 50 11.91 -8.20 8.89
C TYR A 50 11.83 -6.92 8.05
N ALA A 51 10.64 -6.57 7.59
CA ALA A 51 10.48 -5.49 6.64
C ALA A 51 9.23 -4.65 6.91
N PRO A 52 9.33 -3.33 6.86
CA PRO A 52 8.17 -2.48 6.74
C PRO A 52 7.52 -2.71 5.38
N MET A 53 6.23 -3.02 5.38
CA MET A 53 5.42 -3.20 4.19
C MET A 53 4.56 -1.96 3.97
N LEU A 54 4.56 -1.44 2.76
CA LEU A 54 3.62 -0.43 2.30
C LEU A 54 2.58 -1.08 1.38
N ARG A 55 1.32 -0.78 1.61
CA ARG A 55 0.24 -1.10 0.68
C ARG A 55 -0.41 0.19 0.18
N ILE A 56 -0.53 0.32 -1.14
CA ILE A 56 -0.99 1.51 -1.85
C ILE A 56 -2.32 1.19 -2.51
N ALA A 57 -3.31 2.06 -2.34
CA ALA A 57 -4.62 1.90 -2.98
C ALA A 57 -4.52 2.20 -4.48
N VAL A 58 -5.13 1.32 -5.28
CA VAL A 58 -5.41 1.55 -6.70
C VAL A 58 -6.90 1.38 -6.86
N PRO A 59 -7.69 2.46 -6.80
CA PRO A 59 -9.14 2.39 -6.86
C PRO A 59 -9.61 1.69 -8.14
N TYR A 60 -10.48 0.70 -7.95
CA TYR A 60 -11.04 -0.18 -8.99
C TYR A 60 -10.04 -0.65 -10.07
N GLY A 61 -8.75 -0.77 -9.67
CA GLY A 61 -7.67 -1.31 -10.52
C GLY A 61 -7.13 -0.35 -11.58
N GLU A 62 -7.65 0.86 -11.72
CA GLU A 62 -7.15 1.82 -12.70
C GLU A 62 -5.89 2.53 -12.23
N ILE A 63 -4.87 2.56 -13.09
CA ILE A 63 -3.58 3.18 -12.81
C ILE A 63 -3.07 3.96 -14.02
N SER A 64 -2.57 5.16 -13.79
CA SER A 64 -2.01 6.02 -14.84
C SER A 64 -0.53 5.72 -15.09
N SER A 65 -0.04 6.14 -16.27
CA SER A 65 1.39 6.04 -16.57
C SER A 65 2.27 6.89 -15.65
N ALA A 66 1.76 8.01 -15.14
CA ALA A 66 2.47 8.84 -14.16
C ALA A 66 2.61 8.11 -12.82
N GLN A 67 1.53 7.48 -12.36
CA GLN A 67 1.52 6.65 -11.16
C GLN A 67 2.47 5.46 -11.28
N LEU A 68 2.45 4.74 -12.41
CA LEU A 68 3.39 3.64 -12.68
C LEU A 68 4.86 4.09 -12.62
N ARG A 69 5.18 5.28 -13.14
CA ARG A 69 6.54 5.83 -13.06
C ARG A 69 6.97 6.11 -11.62
N VAL A 70 6.08 6.65 -10.80
CA VAL A 70 6.35 6.86 -9.36
C VAL A 70 6.53 5.52 -8.65
N LEU A 71 5.66 4.53 -8.88
CA LEU A 71 5.83 3.19 -8.32
C LEU A 71 7.16 2.55 -8.73
N ALA A 72 7.55 2.68 -10.00
CA ALA A 72 8.85 2.21 -10.49
C ALA A 72 10.03 2.94 -9.82
N LYS A 73 9.90 4.23 -9.53
CA LYS A 73 10.90 4.98 -8.75
C LYS A 73 10.98 4.45 -7.32
N ILE A 74 9.84 4.26 -6.66
CA ILE A 74 9.80 3.70 -5.29
C ILE A 74 10.46 2.32 -5.26
N ALA A 75 10.16 1.44 -6.22
CA ALA A 75 10.79 0.13 -6.33
C ALA A 75 12.32 0.23 -6.38
N ARG A 76 12.86 1.08 -7.24
CA ARG A 76 14.31 1.16 -7.46
C ARG A 76 15.07 1.88 -6.36
N GLU A 77 14.48 2.93 -5.77
CA GLU A 77 15.23 3.85 -4.90
C GLU A 77 14.90 3.67 -3.41
N TYR A 78 13.76 3.08 -3.08
CA TYR A 78 13.26 3.00 -1.70
C TYR A 78 13.04 1.57 -1.21
N ASP A 79 12.66 0.63 -2.08
CA ASP A 79 12.42 -0.77 -1.71
C ASP A 79 13.74 -1.53 -1.56
N GLN A 80 14.59 -1.03 -0.66
CA GLN A 80 15.98 -1.50 -0.43
C GLN A 80 16.20 -1.68 1.07
N PRO A 81 16.25 -2.93 1.58
CA PRO A 81 16.62 -3.21 2.98
C PRO A 81 18.12 -2.94 3.20
N SER A 82 18.53 -2.87 4.48
CA SER A 82 19.95 -2.99 4.79
C SER A 82 20.46 -4.41 4.48
N ASP A 83 21.76 -4.53 4.18
CA ASP A 83 22.37 -5.82 3.88
C ASP A 83 22.21 -6.81 5.03
N GLU A 84 22.33 -6.35 6.28
CA GLU A 84 22.13 -7.18 7.46
C GLU A 84 20.71 -7.70 7.58
N LEU A 85 19.72 -6.82 7.37
CA LEU A 85 18.30 -7.18 7.44
C LEU A 85 17.94 -8.19 6.35
N PHE A 86 18.46 -7.98 5.16
CA PHE A 86 18.24 -8.88 4.03
C PHE A 86 18.91 -10.25 4.26
N ALA A 87 20.13 -10.27 4.81
CA ALA A 87 20.83 -11.51 5.16
C ALA A 87 20.08 -12.30 6.25
N GLN A 88 19.55 -11.63 7.28
CA GLN A 88 18.74 -12.28 8.33
C GLN A 88 17.46 -12.90 7.76
N ALA A 89 16.76 -12.17 6.90
CA ALA A 89 15.56 -12.68 6.25
C ALA A 89 15.84 -13.89 5.36
N ARG A 90 16.95 -13.84 4.61
CA ARG A 90 17.41 -14.94 3.76
C ARG A 90 17.78 -16.18 4.58
N ALA A 91 18.55 -16.02 5.65
CA ALA A 91 18.92 -17.15 6.53
C ALA A 91 17.68 -17.83 7.14
N THR A 92 16.66 -17.05 7.52
CA THR A 92 15.40 -17.60 8.00
C THR A 92 14.64 -18.36 6.91
N GLN A 93 14.63 -17.86 5.69
CA GLN A 93 13.98 -18.53 4.57
C GLN A 93 14.69 -19.82 4.19
N ASP A 94 16.01 -19.82 4.17
CA ASP A 94 16.81 -21.00 3.89
C ASP A 94 16.58 -22.10 4.96
N ALA A 95 16.44 -21.70 6.23
CA ALA A 95 16.10 -22.61 7.33
C ALA A 95 14.69 -23.24 7.22
N LEU A 96 13.75 -22.56 6.59
CA LEU A 96 12.41 -23.07 6.34
C LEU A 96 12.38 -24.08 5.17
N GLY A 97 13.38 -24.05 4.30
CA GLY A 97 13.50 -24.94 3.14
C GLY A 97 12.50 -24.66 2.02
N PRO A 98 12.47 -25.52 1.00
CA PRO A 98 11.54 -25.38 -0.12
C PRO A 98 10.10 -25.72 0.27
N VAL A 99 9.15 -25.00 -0.33
CA VAL A 99 7.71 -25.24 -0.15
C VAL A 99 7.23 -26.30 -1.12
N ALA A 100 6.57 -27.33 -0.61
CA ALA A 100 5.94 -28.36 -1.43
C ALA A 100 4.77 -27.78 -2.23
N LEU A 101 4.67 -28.17 -3.51
CA LEU A 101 3.57 -27.75 -4.37
C LEU A 101 2.44 -28.79 -4.37
N PRO A 102 1.17 -28.34 -4.43
CA PRO A 102 0.05 -29.24 -4.72
C PRO A 102 0.29 -29.91 -6.09
N GLY A 103 0.27 -31.23 -6.13
CA GLY A 103 0.55 -32.00 -7.36
C GLY A 103 1.98 -32.51 -7.52
N GLY A 104 2.84 -32.26 -6.54
CA GLY A 104 4.22 -32.75 -6.51
C GLY A 104 5.25 -31.69 -6.91
N GLY A 105 6.49 -31.91 -6.49
CA GLY A 105 7.57 -30.94 -6.63
C GLY A 105 7.65 -29.93 -5.49
N SER A 106 8.67 -29.11 -5.51
CA SER A 106 8.88 -28.04 -4.52
C SER A 106 9.44 -26.79 -5.17
N VAL A 107 9.17 -25.63 -4.57
CA VAL A 107 9.69 -24.35 -5.01
C VAL A 107 10.45 -23.68 -3.87
N HIS A 108 11.63 -23.15 -4.18
CA HIS A 108 12.36 -22.26 -3.30
C HIS A 108 11.90 -20.82 -3.55
N SER A 109 11.22 -20.24 -2.57
CA SER A 109 10.88 -18.83 -2.64
C SER A 109 12.17 -18.01 -2.57
N ARG A 110 12.40 -17.11 -3.52
CA ARG A 110 13.54 -16.20 -3.50
C ARG A 110 13.11 -14.87 -2.93
N LEU A 111 13.82 -14.40 -1.90
CA LEU A 111 13.71 -13.02 -1.48
C LEU A 111 14.29 -12.10 -2.55
N THR A 112 13.53 -11.10 -2.94
CA THR A 112 13.94 -10.08 -3.90
C THR A 112 13.58 -8.70 -3.38
N THR A 113 14.31 -7.69 -3.84
CA THR A 113 14.11 -6.28 -3.52
C THR A 113 13.90 -5.48 -4.80
N GLY A 114 13.50 -4.23 -4.69
CA GLY A 114 13.34 -3.36 -5.85
C GLY A 114 12.13 -3.71 -6.72
N TYR A 115 11.11 -4.35 -6.18
CA TYR A 115 9.89 -4.71 -6.90
C TYR A 115 8.64 -4.40 -6.10
N GLY A 116 7.54 -4.14 -6.81
CA GLY A 116 6.20 -4.12 -6.24
C GLY A 116 5.36 -5.23 -6.86
N HIS A 117 4.30 -5.65 -6.17
CA HIS A 117 3.34 -6.59 -6.72
C HIS A 117 1.91 -6.10 -6.52
N PHE A 118 1.04 -6.46 -7.46
CA PHE A 118 -0.39 -6.24 -7.34
C PHE A 118 -1.00 -7.31 -6.44
N THR A 119 -1.95 -6.88 -5.63
CA THR A 119 -2.68 -7.80 -4.73
C THR A 119 -4.03 -8.20 -5.31
N THR A 120 -4.65 -9.24 -4.77
CA THR A 120 -5.99 -9.69 -5.16
C THR A 120 -7.10 -8.65 -4.89
N ARG A 121 -6.80 -7.56 -4.19
CA ARG A 121 -7.70 -6.43 -3.98
C ARG A 121 -7.28 -5.19 -4.77
N GLN A 122 -6.60 -5.39 -5.90
CA GLN A 122 -6.18 -4.30 -6.80
C GLN A 122 -5.38 -3.20 -6.07
N ASN A 123 -4.52 -3.58 -5.10
CA ASN A 123 -3.56 -2.68 -4.48
C ASN A 123 -2.16 -3.00 -4.98
N VAL A 124 -1.24 -2.07 -4.81
CA VAL A 124 0.21 -2.32 -4.96
C VAL A 124 0.85 -2.47 -3.59
N GLN A 125 1.80 -3.37 -3.46
CA GLN A 125 2.51 -3.62 -2.21
C GLN A 125 4.01 -3.67 -2.43
N PHE A 126 4.75 -2.97 -1.55
CA PHE A 126 6.21 -3.04 -1.38
C PHE A 126 6.53 -3.65 -0.01
N ASN A 127 7.71 -4.29 0.12
CA ASN A 127 8.01 -5.07 1.34
C ASN A 127 9.33 -4.69 2.02
N TRP A 128 10.14 -3.81 1.45
CA TRP A 128 11.48 -3.51 1.97
C TRP A 128 11.76 -2.02 2.17
N ILE A 129 10.75 -1.16 2.17
CA ILE A 129 10.96 0.28 2.35
C ILE A 129 11.30 0.55 3.82
N PRO A 130 12.50 1.07 4.13
CA PRO A 130 12.84 1.42 5.51
C PRO A 130 11.86 2.45 6.09
N LEU A 131 11.43 2.24 7.33
CA LEU A 131 10.46 3.13 7.98
C LEU A 131 10.94 4.58 8.04
N SER A 132 12.24 4.81 8.22
CA SER A 132 12.85 6.14 8.21
C SER A 132 12.68 6.90 6.88
N ARG A 133 12.46 6.19 5.78
CA ARG A 133 12.23 6.77 4.45
C ARG A 133 10.75 6.79 4.04
N SER A 134 9.87 6.31 4.90
CA SER A 134 8.46 6.15 4.57
C SER A 134 7.75 7.47 4.28
N ALA A 135 8.12 8.57 4.94
CA ALA A 135 7.52 9.87 4.68
C ALA A 135 7.86 10.42 3.28
N ASP A 136 9.07 10.17 2.77
CA ASP A 136 9.45 10.57 1.40
C ASP A 136 8.64 9.80 0.36
N VAL A 137 8.36 8.53 0.64
CA VAL A 137 7.49 7.71 -0.22
C VAL A 137 6.05 8.23 -0.19
N MET A 138 5.54 8.67 0.97
CA MET A 138 4.20 9.28 1.07
C MET A 138 4.11 10.56 0.24
N ASP A 139 5.13 11.41 0.24
CA ASP A 139 5.16 12.63 -0.59
C ASP A 139 5.22 12.30 -2.09
N LEU A 140 6.00 11.29 -2.49
CA LEU A 140 6.04 10.81 -3.87
C LEU A 140 4.68 10.31 -4.33
N LEU A 141 3.99 9.53 -3.50
CA LEU A 141 2.64 9.05 -3.79
C LEU A 141 1.64 10.20 -3.90
N ALA A 142 1.70 11.15 -2.97
CA ALA A 142 0.82 12.32 -2.97
C ALA A 142 1.03 13.20 -4.22
N SER A 143 2.22 13.20 -4.81
CA SER A 143 2.51 13.96 -6.04
C SER A 143 1.76 13.45 -7.29
N VAL A 144 1.24 12.22 -7.22
CA VAL A 144 0.44 11.57 -8.29
C VAL A 144 -0.92 11.10 -7.78
N ASP A 145 -1.40 11.75 -6.72
CA ASP A 145 -2.71 11.48 -6.12
C ASP A 145 -2.91 10.03 -5.63
N MET A 146 -1.82 9.36 -5.20
CA MET A 146 -1.86 8.02 -4.60
C MET A 146 -1.71 8.07 -3.08
N HIS A 147 -2.23 7.07 -2.40
CA HIS A 147 -2.18 6.95 -0.94
C HIS A 147 -2.33 5.51 -0.47
N GLY A 148 -2.04 5.26 0.81
CA GLY A 148 -2.25 3.97 1.49
C GLY A 148 -3.55 3.85 2.28
N ILE A 149 -4.45 4.84 2.20
CA ILE A 149 -5.75 4.81 2.88
C ILE A 149 -6.61 3.69 2.28
N GLN A 150 -7.43 3.00 3.09
CA GLN A 150 -8.26 1.85 2.69
C GLN A 150 -7.49 0.58 2.31
N THR A 151 -6.22 0.48 2.64
CA THR A 151 -5.40 -0.69 2.34
C THR A 151 -5.10 -1.54 3.57
N SER A 152 -5.39 -1.03 4.77
CA SER A 152 -5.17 -1.73 6.03
C SER A 152 -6.47 -2.16 6.71
N GLY A 153 -6.38 -2.77 7.88
CA GLY A 153 -7.54 -3.06 8.72
C GLY A 153 -8.16 -1.82 9.34
N ASN A 154 -9.34 -1.97 9.94
CA ASN A 154 -10.06 -0.93 10.67
C ASN A 154 -10.60 0.21 9.79
N CYS A 155 -10.75 -0.02 8.49
CA CYS A 155 -11.33 0.93 7.54
C CYS A 155 -12.11 0.17 6.46
N ILE A 156 -13.01 0.87 5.76
CA ILE A 156 -13.57 0.36 4.51
C ILE A 156 -12.41 0.16 3.52
N ARG A 157 -12.40 -0.98 2.87
CA ARG A 157 -11.28 -1.38 2.00
C ARG A 157 -11.41 -0.72 0.63
N ASN A 158 -10.29 -0.72 -0.10
CA ASN A 158 -10.23 -0.25 -1.48
C ASN A 158 -11.38 -0.84 -2.32
N ILE A 159 -12.04 0.00 -3.08
CA ILE A 159 -13.12 -0.41 -3.99
C ILE A 159 -12.49 -1.13 -5.18
N THR A 160 -13.01 -2.29 -5.50
CA THR A 160 -12.52 -3.14 -6.60
C THR A 160 -13.61 -3.38 -7.62
N THR A 161 -13.21 -3.60 -8.87
CA THR A 161 -14.08 -4.02 -9.97
C THR A 161 -13.53 -5.28 -10.64
N ASP A 162 -14.25 -5.78 -11.61
CA ASP A 162 -13.74 -6.80 -12.53
C ASP A 162 -12.55 -6.26 -13.34
N GLU A 163 -11.61 -7.13 -13.72
CA GLU A 163 -10.41 -6.75 -14.49
C GLU A 163 -10.73 -6.31 -15.93
N LEU A 164 -11.89 -6.68 -16.46
CA LEU A 164 -12.36 -6.28 -17.79
C LEU A 164 -13.41 -5.17 -17.74
N ALA A 165 -13.61 -4.54 -16.58
CA ALA A 165 -14.58 -3.47 -16.40
C ALA A 165 -14.39 -2.34 -17.44
N GLY A 166 -15.47 -1.99 -18.15
CA GLY A 166 -15.50 -0.99 -19.19
C GLY A 166 -14.97 -1.44 -20.57
N ILE A 167 -14.55 -2.72 -20.71
CA ILE A 167 -14.03 -3.25 -21.98
C ILE A 167 -14.57 -4.63 -22.35
N ALA A 168 -15.29 -5.30 -21.44
CA ALA A 168 -15.88 -6.62 -21.72
C ALA A 168 -16.99 -6.52 -22.78
N PRO A 169 -16.99 -7.36 -23.82
CA PRO A 169 -17.94 -7.24 -24.92
C PRO A 169 -19.38 -7.59 -24.52
N ASP A 170 -19.58 -8.30 -23.43
CA ASP A 170 -20.85 -8.72 -22.85
C ASP A 170 -21.25 -7.93 -21.60
N GLU A 171 -20.55 -6.84 -21.34
CA GLU A 171 -20.83 -5.98 -20.18
C GLU A 171 -22.18 -5.26 -20.34
N ILE A 172 -23.07 -5.39 -19.37
CA ILE A 172 -24.39 -4.74 -19.39
C ILE A 172 -24.26 -3.23 -19.10
N ALA A 173 -23.37 -2.87 -18.17
CA ALA A 173 -23.06 -1.50 -17.81
C ALA A 173 -21.66 -1.41 -17.19
N ASP A 174 -20.90 -0.38 -17.57
CA ASP A 174 -19.59 -0.10 -16.99
C ASP A 174 -19.70 0.14 -15.46
N PRO A 175 -19.10 -0.69 -14.60
CA PRO A 175 -19.20 -0.52 -13.14
C PRO A 175 -18.32 0.59 -12.58
N ARG A 176 -17.36 1.12 -13.35
CA ARG A 176 -16.35 2.09 -12.86
C ARG A 176 -16.98 3.42 -12.39
N PRO A 177 -18.01 4.01 -13.02
CA PRO A 177 -18.69 5.18 -12.46
C PRO A 177 -19.32 4.94 -11.08
N PHE A 178 -19.89 3.77 -10.86
CA PHE A 178 -20.44 3.38 -9.54
C PHE A 178 -19.36 3.16 -8.51
N ALA A 179 -18.26 2.52 -8.91
CA ALA A 179 -17.10 2.32 -8.06
C ALA A 179 -16.47 3.66 -7.64
N GLU A 180 -16.43 4.66 -8.54
CA GLU A 180 -15.93 6.00 -8.22
C GLU A 180 -16.84 6.72 -7.23
N ILE A 181 -18.18 6.61 -7.33
CA ILE A 181 -19.11 7.16 -6.35
C ILE A 181 -18.86 6.55 -4.96
N LEU A 182 -18.69 5.22 -4.89
CA LEU A 182 -18.39 4.52 -3.64
C LEU A 182 -17.03 4.95 -3.08
N ARG A 183 -16.04 5.14 -3.94
CA ARG A 183 -14.73 5.64 -3.53
C ARG A 183 -14.84 7.05 -2.93
N GLN A 184 -15.46 7.98 -3.63
CA GLN A 184 -15.63 9.36 -3.15
C GLN A 184 -16.35 9.40 -1.80
N TRP A 185 -17.37 8.59 -1.65
CA TRP A 185 -18.11 8.51 -0.40
C TRP A 185 -17.31 7.90 0.75
N SER A 186 -16.50 6.86 0.50
CA SER A 186 -15.90 6.07 1.58
C SER A 186 -14.46 6.39 1.90
N THR A 187 -13.64 6.85 0.93
CA THR A 187 -12.19 6.91 1.10
C THR A 187 -11.75 7.86 2.20
N LEU A 188 -12.34 9.03 2.27
CA LEU A 188 -11.93 10.10 3.20
C LEU A 188 -12.98 10.36 4.27
N HIS A 189 -14.01 9.53 4.35
CA HIS A 189 -15.05 9.67 5.34
C HIS A 189 -14.53 9.28 6.75
N PRO A 190 -14.60 10.16 7.74
CA PRO A 190 -13.97 9.91 9.05
C PRO A 190 -14.54 8.69 9.77
N GLU A 191 -15.83 8.39 9.63
CA GLU A 191 -16.46 7.22 10.25
C GLU A 191 -15.95 5.89 9.71
N PHE A 192 -15.42 5.86 8.48
CA PHE A 192 -14.91 4.64 7.84
C PHE A 192 -13.42 4.40 8.04
N ALA A 193 -12.73 5.33 8.70
CA ALA A 193 -11.28 5.23 8.97
C ALA A 193 -10.96 4.56 10.34
N PHE A 194 -11.97 4.39 11.21
CA PHE A 194 -11.81 3.90 12.59
C PHE A 194 -12.79 2.77 12.93
N LEU A 195 -12.99 1.85 12.02
CA LEU A 195 -13.86 0.70 12.22
C LEU A 195 -13.26 -0.28 13.24
N PRO A 196 -14.09 -1.13 13.88
CA PRO A 196 -13.60 -2.21 14.72
C PRO A 196 -12.63 -3.12 13.97
N ARG A 197 -11.65 -3.67 14.70
CA ARG A 197 -10.74 -4.66 14.15
C ARG A 197 -11.55 -5.87 13.64
N LYS A 198 -11.35 -6.29 12.41
CA LYS A 198 -12.09 -7.36 11.74
C LYS A 198 -13.52 -6.98 11.31
N PHE A 199 -13.75 -5.75 10.98
CA PHE A 199 -14.95 -5.37 10.26
C PHE A 199 -14.89 -5.89 8.83
#